data_6be062cdf3270792982f3da3134d09c3
#
_entry.id   6be062cdf3270792982f3da3134d09c3
#
_cell.length_a   1.000
_cell.length_b   1.000
_cell.length_c   1.000
_cell.angle_alpha   90.00
_cell.angle_beta   90.00
_cell.angle_gamma   90.00
#
_symmetry.space_group_name_H-M   'P 1'
#
loop_
_entity.id
_entity.type
_entity.pdbx_description
1 polymer ?
#
loop_
_entity_poly.entity_id
_entity_poly.type
_entity_poly.pdbx_seq_one_letter_code
_entity_poly.pdbx_strand_id
1 'polypeptide(L)'
;MPRGAQPKIAERESRMIYAAIKLFLENGYEQTTTVAIAQAAGMSSSAFFAVFANKEALLLKLTKWMYEKQFAITDRLLGEGYEPEMFYAVEPSIQMYIAEKSEALRELYVSAYSYAATANYIHQMVTDKLVELFSATHPQYTRQDFYELELATSGMVRSFMARKCDRNFTMEQKLRRFLSCSMTIYGVAPEK
;
A
#
# COMPACT_ATOMS: atom_id res chain seq x y z
N MET A 1 41.22 -19.94 -1.93
CA MET A 1 40.40 -18.71 -1.92
C MET A 1 39.50 -18.78 -0.68
N PRO A 2 39.57 -17.85 0.28
CA PRO A 2 38.67 -17.87 1.42
C PRO A 2 37.24 -17.64 0.93
N ARG A 3 36.31 -18.52 1.29
CA ARG A 3 34.87 -18.31 1.08
C ARG A 3 34.47 -17.06 1.86
N GLY A 4 34.12 -15.99 1.15
CA GLY A 4 33.61 -14.78 1.76
C GLY A 4 32.44 -15.13 2.70
N ALA A 5 32.37 -14.46 3.86
CA ALA A 5 31.31 -14.68 4.83
C ALA A 5 29.94 -14.55 4.14
N GLN A 6 29.06 -15.55 4.31
CA GLN A 6 27.73 -15.49 3.74
C GLN A 6 26.96 -14.32 4.39
N PRO A 7 26.30 -13.44 3.60
CA PRO A 7 25.50 -12.35 4.14
C PRO A 7 24.47 -12.88 5.16
N LYS A 8 24.26 -12.13 6.26
CA LYS A 8 23.20 -12.47 7.24
C LYS A 8 21.84 -12.45 6.54
N ILE A 9 20.85 -13.20 7.06
CA ILE A 9 19.50 -13.28 6.47
C ILE A 9 18.90 -11.90 6.22
N ALA A 10 19.01 -10.99 7.18
CA ALA A 10 18.51 -9.62 7.05
C ALA A 10 19.16 -8.82 5.90
N GLU A 11 20.46 -9.05 5.64
CA GLU A 11 21.17 -8.42 4.51
C GLU A 11 20.68 -9.00 3.17
N ARG A 12 20.46 -10.31 3.10
CA ARG A 12 19.89 -10.97 1.90
C ARG A 12 18.47 -10.46 1.62
N GLU A 13 17.65 -10.35 2.67
CA GLU A 13 16.30 -9.82 2.58
C GLU A 13 16.30 -8.40 2.01
N SER A 14 17.11 -7.51 2.58
CA SER A 14 17.21 -6.12 2.11
C SER A 14 17.67 -6.03 0.65
N ARG A 15 18.66 -6.82 0.24
CA ARG A 15 19.14 -6.85 -1.14
C ARG A 15 18.07 -7.35 -2.11
N MET A 16 17.28 -8.37 -1.73
CA MET A 16 16.19 -8.89 -2.55
C MET A 16 15.03 -7.89 -2.65
N ILE A 17 14.67 -7.21 -1.56
CA ILE A 17 13.65 -6.16 -1.58
C ILE A 17 14.08 -5.02 -2.51
N TYR A 18 15.33 -4.56 -2.41
CA TYR A 18 15.83 -3.50 -3.29
C TYR A 18 15.82 -3.91 -4.77
N ALA A 19 16.28 -5.13 -5.08
CA ALA A 19 16.25 -5.67 -6.43
C ALA A 19 14.81 -5.81 -6.96
N ALA A 20 13.89 -6.26 -6.10
CA ALA A 20 12.48 -6.40 -6.45
C ALA A 20 11.83 -5.04 -6.76
N ILE A 21 12.06 -4.02 -5.92
CA ILE A 21 11.56 -2.65 -6.17
C ILE A 21 12.00 -2.17 -7.55
N LYS A 22 13.29 -2.30 -7.86
CA LYS A 22 13.83 -1.90 -9.16
C LYS A 22 13.14 -2.62 -10.31
N LEU A 23 13.07 -3.95 -10.24
CA LEU A 23 12.45 -4.77 -11.29
C LEU A 23 10.94 -4.54 -11.41
N PHE A 24 10.23 -4.31 -10.31
CA PHE A 24 8.80 -3.99 -10.33
C PHE A 24 8.55 -2.64 -11.01
N LEU A 25 9.40 -1.65 -10.80
CA LEU A 25 9.29 -0.35 -11.45
C LEU A 25 9.66 -0.38 -12.93
N GLU A 26 10.58 -1.26 -13.32
CA GLU A 26 11.04 -1.41 -14.72
C GLU A 26 10.10 -2.28 -15.55
N ASN A 27 9.62 -3.40 -15.00
CA ASN A 27 8.94 -4.45 -15.75
C ASN A 27 7.49 -4.70 -15.31
N GLY A 28 7.05 -4.10 -14.21
CA GLY A 28 5.80 -4.44 -13.52
C GLY A 28 5.94 -5.65 -12.57
N TYR A 29 4.97 -5.77 -11.67
CA TYR A 29 4.95 -6.85 -10.68
C TYR A 29 4.75 -8.22 -11.34
N GLU A 30 3.76 -8.36 -12.22
CA GLU A 30 3.40 -9.64 -12.83
C GLU A 30 4.54 -10.24 -13.66
N GLN A 31 5.24 -9.43 -14.45
CA GLN A 31 6.32 -9.87 -15.32
C GLN A 31 7.64 -10.15 -14.56
N THR A 32 7.76 -9.70 -13.33
CA THR A 32 8.96 -9.93 -12.51
C THR A 32 8.92 -11.30 -11.84
N THR A 33 9.93 -12.14 -12.11
CA THR A 33 10.05 -13.47 -11.53
C THR A 33 10.94 -13.50 -10.29
N THR A 34 10.73 -14.49 -9.40
CA THR A 34 11.60 -14.70 -8.23
C THR A 34 13.05 -15.00 -8.63
N VAL A 35 13.25 -15.67 -9.78
CA VAL A 35 14.58 -15.93 -10.35
C VAL A 35 15.28 -14.64 -10.73
N ALA A 36 14.58 -13.73 -11.44
CA ALA A 36 15.12 -12.43 -11.82
C ALA A 36 15.49 -11.59 -10.59
N ILE A 37 14.64 -11.60 -9.55
CA ILE A 37 14.92 -10.89 -8.29
C ILE A 37 16.18 -11.43 -7.62
N ALA A 38 16.32 -12.76 -7.49
CA ALA A 38 17.50 -13.39 -6.91
C ALA A 38 18.78 -13.03 -7.68
N GLN A 39 18.74 -13.12 -9.01
CA GLN A 39 19.87 -12.78 -9.88
C GLN A 39 20.26 -11.30 -9.76
N ALA A 40 19.30 -10.39 -9.81
CA ALA A 40 19.53 -8.95 -9.62
C ALA A 40 20.09 -8.61 -8.23
N ALA A 41 19.73 -9.40 -7.20
CA ALA A 41 20.31 -9.32 -5.87
C ALA A 41 21.72 -9.95 -5.76
N GLY A 42 22.25 -10.55 -6.84
CA GLY A 42 23.53 -11.26 -6.85
C GLY A 42 23.49 -12.60 -6.09
N MET A 43 22.36 -13.30 -6.13
CA MET A 43 22.12 -14.54 -5.38
C MET A 43 21.56 -15.64 -6.30
N SER A 44 21.62 -16.89 -5.83
CA SER A 44 20.98 -18.02 -6.51
C SER A 44 19.46 -18.00 -6.29
N SER A 45 18.72 -18.66 -7.19
CA SER A 45 17.27 -18.81 -7.05
C SER A 45 16.87 -19.50 -5.74
N SER A 46 17.66 -20.48 -5.27
CA SER A 46 17.43 -21.15 -3.98
C SER A 46 17.57 -20.19 -2.79
N ALA A 47 18.42 -19.17 -2.90
CA ALA A 47 18.57 -18.16 -1.85
C ALA A 47 17.31 -17.29 -1.68
N PHE A 48 16.52 -17.10 -2.74
CA PHE A 48 15.23 -16.42 -2.63
C PHE A 48 14.30 -17.19 -1.69
N PHE A 49 14.14 -18.48 -1.91
CA PHE A 49 13.23 -19.32 -1.12
C PHE A 49 13.71 -19.58 0.31
N ALA A 50 14.98 -19.31 0.59
CA ALA A 50 15.51 -19.32 1.97
C ALA A 50 15.09 -18.04 2.76
N VAL A 51 14.61 -16.99 2.09
CA VAL A 51 14.20 -15.72 2.69
C VAL A 51 12.70 -15.50 2.55
N PHE A 52 12.14 -15.73 1.37
CA PHE A 52 10.72 -15.53 1.06
C PHE A 52 10.11 -16.82 0.53
N ALA A 53 8.97 -17.24 1.07
CA ALA A 53 8.27 -18.45 0.60
C ALA A 53 7.85 -18.37 -0.88
N ASN A 54 7.50 -17.16 -1.34
CA ASN A 54 7.07 -16.86 -2.72
C ASN A 54 7.16 -15.33 -2.99
N LYS A 55 6.81 -14.92 -4.22
CA LYS A 55 6.79 -13.50 -4.61
C LYS A 55 5.78 -12.67 -3.79
N GLU A 56 4.66 -13.27 -3.39
CA GLU A 56 3.64 -12.61 -2.58
C GLU A 56 4.14 -12.31 -1.15
N ALA A 57 4.94 -13.22 -0.56
CA ALA A 57 5.57 -12.97 0.75
C ALA A 57 6.53 -11.77 0.70
N LEU A 58 7.26 -11.59 -0.40
CA LEU A 58 8.09 -10.41 -0.63
C LEU A 58 7.19 -9.17 -0.82
N LEU A 59 6.11 -9.26 -1.60
CA LEU A 59 5.15 -8.17 -1.78
C LEU A 59 4.55 -7.74 -0.44
N LEU A 60 4.15 -8.69 0.41
CA LEU A 60 3.65 -8.39 1.76
C LEU A 60 4.68 -7.62 2.59
N LYS A 61 5.95 -8.01 2.55
CA LYS A 61 7.02 -7.28 3.26
C LYS A 61 7.19 -5.86 2.73
N LEU A 62 7.15 -5.70 1.41
CA LEU A 62 7.21 -4.38 0.76
C LEU A 62 6.00 -3.53 1.11
N THR A 63 4.79 -4.11 1.08
CA THR A 63 3.55 -3.43 1.44
C THR A 63 3.60 -2.90 2.88
N LYS A 64 4.06 -3.71 3.84
CA LYS A 64 4.26 -3.28 5.23
C LYS A 64 5.15 -2.05 5.32
N TRP A 65 6.30 -2.10 4.70
CA TRP A 65 7.25 -0.99 4.69
C TRP A 65 6.68 0.26 4.00
N MET A 66 5.97 0.09 2.88
CA MET A 66 5.35 1.21 2.15
C MET A 66 4.31 1.94 3.03
N TYR A 67 3.40 1.21 3.65
CA TYR A 67 2.35 1.82 4.48
C TYR A 67 2.90 2.49 5.74
N GLU A 68 3.86 1.87 6.43
CA GLU A 68 4.55 2.50 7.55
C GLU A 68 5.16 3.86 7.16
N LYS A 69 5.81 3.92 5.97
CA LYS A 69 6.37 5.17 5.45
C LYS A 69 5.32 6.17 5.02
N GLN A 70 4.24 5.71 4.39
CA GLN A 70 3.15 6.59 3.94
C GLN A 70 2.43 7.25 5.13
N PHE A 71 2.10 6.50 6.15
CA PHE A 71 1.50 7.05 7.37
C PHE A 71 2.41 8.08 8.03
N ALA A 72 3.69 7.76 8.21
CA ALA A 72 4.66 8.69 8.78
C ALA A 72 4.87 9.95 7.91
N ILE A 73 4.77 9.84 6.59
CA ILE A 73 4.81 10.99 5.67
C ILE A 73 3.55 11.84 5.83
N THR A 74 2.38 11.21 5.89
CA THR A 74 1.10 11.91 6.05
C THR A 74 1.05 12.67 7.37
N ASP A 75 1.41 12.05 8.49
CA ASP A 75 1.51 12.70 9.79
C ASP A 75 2.45 13.93 9.74
N ARG A 76 3.62 13.77 9.13
CA ARG A 76 4.59 14.87 8.99
C ARG A 76 4.09 16.01 8.09
N LEU A 77 3.34 15.70 7.04
CA LEU A 77 2.78 16.71 6.13
C LEU A 77 1.67 17.52 6.78
N LEU A 78 0.86 16.88 7.62
CA LEU A 78 -0.25 17.51 8.31
C LEU A 78 0.20 18.28 9.56
N GLY A 79 1.30 17.87 10.20
CA GLY A 79 1.78 18.47 11.44
C GLY A 79 1.00 18.00 12.67
N GLU A 80 0.97 18.81 13.73
CA GLU A 80 0.25 18.51 14.96
C GLU A 80 -1.17 19.09 14.93
N GLY A 81 -2.14 18.39 15.53
CA GLY A 81 -3.49 18.90 15.76
C GLY A 81 -4.40 18.95 14.53
N TYR A 82 -4.11 18.13 13.52
CA TYR A 82 -4.99 18.02 12.35
C TYR A 82 -6.31 17.31 12.69
N GLU A 83 -7.37 17.69 11.96
CA GLU A 83 -8.65 16.98 12.04
C GLU A 83 -8.50 15.56 11.44
N PRO A 84 -9.07 14.50 12.08
CA PRO A 84 -8.95 13.12 11.63
C PRO A 84 -9.28 12.90 10.15
N GLU A 85 -10.28 13.62 9.65
CA GLU A 85 -10.70 13.57 8.24
C GLU A 85 -9.59 14.02 7.27
N MET A 86 -8.71 14.93 7.71
CA MET A 86 -7.57 15.39 6.88
C MET A 86 -6.56 14.26 6.66
N PHE A 87 -6.26 13.45 7.67
CA PHE A 87 -5.40 12.29 7.48
C PHE A 87 -5.99 11.33 6.46
N TYR A 88 -7.28 10.99 6.64
CA TYR A 88 -7.97 10.09 5.73
C TYR A 88 -8.09 10.66 4.30
N ALA A 89 -8.23 11.97 4.15
CA ALA A 89 -8.27 12.60 2.82
C ALA A 89 -6.90 12.57 2.13
N VAL A 90 -5.84 12.86 2.85
CA VAL A 90 -4.49 13.03 2.29
C VAL A 90 -3.84 11.68 1.95
N GLU A 91 -3.92 10.70 2.84
CA GLU A 91 -3.20 9.43 2.69
C GLU A 91 -3.60 8.67 1.41
N PRO A 92 -4.88 8.31 1.15
CA PRO A 92 -5.25 7.61 -0.07
C PRO A 92 -5.13 8.49 -1.32
N SER A 93 -5.20 9.81 -1.17
CA SER A 93 -4.95 10.74 -2.28
C SER A 93 -3.49 10.67 -2.75
N ILE A 94 -2.54 10.57 -1.83
CA ILE A 94 -1.12 10.34 -2.15
C ILE A 94 -0.95 9.02 -2.90
N GLN A 95 -1.56 7.94 -2.44
CA GLN A 95 -1.50 6.64 -3.10
C GLN A 95 -2.03 6.72 -4.55
N MET A 96 -3.22 7.31 -4.74
CA MET A 96 -3.82 7.46 -6.06
C MET A 96 -2.97 8.32 -6.99
N TYR A 97 -2.37 9.39 -6.45
CA TYR A 97 -1.48 10.26 -7.22
C TYR A 97 -0.19 9.53 -7.64
N ILE A 98 0.41 8.77 -6.75
CA ILE A 98 1.59 7.95 -7.05
C ILE A 98 1.26 6.87 -8.09
N ALA A 99 0.14 6.17 -7.94
CA ALA A 99 -0.32 5.15 -8.89
C ALA A 99 -0.56 5.72 -10.30
N GLU A 100 -0.88 7.02 -10.41
CA GLU A 100 -1.07 7.68 -11.71
C GLU A 100 0.26 8.04 -12.40
N LYS A 101 1.39 8.09 -11.67
CA LYS A 101 2.70 8.46 -12.22
C LYS A 101 3.29 7.42 -13.16
N SER A 102 3.02 6.13 -12.94
CA SER A 102 3.49 5.06 -13.84
C SER A 102 2.59 3.83 -13.79
N GLU A 103 2.55 3.09 -14.90
CA GLU A 103 1.79 1.84 -14.98
C GLU A 103 2.31 0.80 -13.98
N ALA A 104 3.63 0.70 -13.83
CA ALA A 104 4.26 -0.23 -12.89
C ALA A 104 3.90 0.05 -11.43
N LEU A 105 3.81 1.34 -11.03
CA LEU A 105 3.35 1.72 -9.70
C LEU A 105 1.86 1.40 -9.51
N ARG A 106 1.03 1.68 -10.52
CA ARG A 106 -0.40 1.32 -10.48
C ARG A 106 -0.59 -0.18 -10.30
N GLU A 107 0.10 -0.99 -11.11
CA GLU A 107 0.07 -2.45 -11.01
C GLU A 107 0.50 -2.93 -9.62
N LEU A 108 1.56 -2.36 -9.05
CA LEU A 108 2.06 -2.73 -7.73
C LEU A 108 1.02 -2.45 -6.63
N TYR A 109 0.41 -1.27 -6.62
CA TYR A 109 -0.66 -0.93 -5.66
C TYR A 109 -1.88 -1.84 -5.84
N VAL A 110 -2.37 -2.01 -7.08
CA VAL A 110 -3.53 -2.87 -7.36
C VAL A 110 -3.25 -4.31 -6.95
N SER A 111 -2.03 -4.82 -7.18
CA SER A 111 -1.60 -6.16 -6.75
C SER A 111 -1.62 -6.28 -5.23
N ALA A 112 -1.13 -5.27 -4.48
CA ALA A 112 -1.14 -5.28 -3.02
C ALA A 112 -2.57 -5.45 -2.46
N TYR A 113 -3.57 -4.82 -3.07
CA TYR A 113 -4.98 -4.96 -2.70
C TYR A 113 -5.65 -6.23 -3.26
N SER A 114 -4.98 -6.99 -4.13
CA SER A 114 -5.59 -8.14 -4.82
C SER A 114 -5.13 -9.48 -4.24
N TYR A 115 -3.92 -9.58 -3.71
CA TYR A 115 -3.43 -10.80 -3.10
C TYR A 115 -3.88 -10.93 -1.65
N ALA A 116 -4.42 -12.11 -1.28
CA ALA A 116 -5.11 -12.32 -0.02
C ALA A 116 -4.28 -11.93 1.22
N ALA A 117 -2.99 -12.28 1.26
CA ALA A 117 -2.13 -11.98 2.40
C ALA A 117 -1.87 -10.48 2.57
N THR A 118 -1.61 -9.76 1.47
CA THR A 118 -1.40 -8.32 1.46
C THR A 118 -2.68 -7.56 1.71
N ALA A 119 -3.78 -7.92 1.06
CA ALA A 119 -5.08 -7.32 1.26
C ALA A 119 -5.54 -7.44 2.73
N ASN A 120 -5.44 -8.64 3.31
CA ASN A 120 -5.77 -8.82 4.72
C ASN A 120 -4.89 -7.96 5.65
N TYR A 121 -3.60 -7.86 5.38
CA TYR A 121 -2.72 -6.97 6.14
C TYR A 121 -3.14 -5.50 6.04
N ILE A 122 -3.45 -5.03 4.81
CA ILE A 122 -3.94 -3.66 4.58
C ILE A 122 -5.21 -3.41 5.37
N HIS A 123 -6.20 -4.30 5.26
CA HIS A 123 -7.47 -4.17 5.99
C HIS A 123 -7.27 -4.06 7.50
N GLN A 124 -6.44 -4.91 8.10
CA GLN A 124 -6.19 -4.87 9.54
C GLN A 124 -5.51 -3.56 9.97
N MET A 125 -4.48 -3.16 9.23
CA MET A 125 -3.67 -1.98 9.55
C MET A 125 -4.47 -0.68 9.33
N VAL A 126 -5.25 -0.57 8.24
CA VAL A 126 -6.10 0.60 7.99
C VAL A 126 -7.24 0.65 9.00
N THR A 127 -7.84 -0.50 9.37
CA THR A 127 -8.84 -0.56 10.45
C THR A 127 -8.29 0.01 11.76
N ASP A 128 -7.08 -0.37 12.15
CA ASP A 128 -6.46 0.14 13.38
C ASP A 128 -6.27 1.67 13.30
N LYS A 129 -5.89 2.19 12.13
CA LYS A 129 -5.78 3.64 11.91
C LYS A 129 -7.15 4.33 11.91
N LEU A 130 -8.20 3.73 11.36
CA LEU A 130 -9.57 4.26 11.42
C LEU A 130 -10.11 4.32 12.84
N VAL A 131 -9.82 3.31 13.67
CA VAL A 131 -10.15 3.34 15.11
C VAL A 131 -9.44 4.52 15.79
N GLU A 132 -8.14 4.70 15.54
CA GLU A 132 -7.37 5.83 16.06
C GLU A 132 -7.98 7.17 15.67
N LEU A 133 -8.36 7.34 14.40
CA LEU A 133 -8.87 8.58 13.85
C LEU A 133 -10.31 8.90 14.30
N PHE A 134 -11.19 7.92 14.27
CA PHE A 134 -12.64 8.17 14.31
C PHE A 134 -13.36 7.62 15.54
N SER A 135 -12.71 6.89 16.47
CA SER A 135 -13.40 6.35 17.65
C SER A 135 -13.98 7.42 18.56
N ALA A 136 -13.35 8.59 18.64
CA ALA A 136 -13.86 9.70 19.45
C ALA A 136 -15.16 10.31 18.90
N THR A 137 -15.31 10.35 17.58
CA THR A 137 -16.52 10.86 16.90
C THR A 137 -17.59 9.80 16.69
N HIS A 138 -17.22 8.52 16.76
CA HIS A 138 -18.11 7.38 16.60
C HIS A 138 -18.01 6.41 17.80
N PRO A 139 -18.35 6.86 19.01
CA PRO A 139 -18.18 6.05 20.24
C PRO A 139 -19.04 4.78 20.26
N GLN A 140 -20.04 4.67 19.39
CA GLN A 140 -20.88 3.49 19.21
C GLN A 140 -20.24 2.40 18.32
N TYR A 141 -19.16 2.71 17.59
CA TYR A 141 -18.51 1.77 16.67
C TYR A 141 -17.45 0.97 17.40
N THR A 142 -17.49 -0.34 17.17
CA THR A 142 -16.43 -1.26 17.57
C THR A 142 -15.32 -1.31 16.50
N ARG A 143 -14.19 -1.95 16.81
CA ARG A 143 -13.17 -2.23 15.80
C ARG A 143 -13.73 -3.05 14.63
N GLN A 144 -14.70 -3.94 14.89
CA GLN A 144 -15.33 -4.74 13.84
C GLN A 144 -16.16 -3.87 12.89
N ASP A 145 -16.88 -2.87 13.39
CA ASP A 145 -17.62 -1.93 12.55
C ASP A 145 -16.66 -1.16 11.63
N PHE A 146 -15.54 -0.67 12.15
CA PHE A 146 -14.50 -0.03 11.32
C PHE A 146 -13.89 -0.98 10.29
N TYR A 147 -13.70 -2.25 10.63
CA TYR A 147 -13.21 -3.25 9.67
C TYR A 147 -14.18 -3.48 8.51
N GLU A 148 -15.49 -3.52 8.78
CA GLU A 148 -16.52 -3.68 7.76
C GLU A 148 -16.61 -2.45 6.82
N LEU A 149 -16.45 -1.24 7.38
CA LEU A 149 -16.35 0.00 6.60
C LEU A 149 -15.08 0.01 5.74
N GLU A 150 -13.94 -0.46 6.29
CA GLU A 150 -12.69 -0.59 5.54
C GLU A 150 -12.83 -1.56 4.36
N LEU A 151 -13.50 -2.69 4.51
CA LEU A 151 -13.72 -3.60 3.38
C LEU A 151 -14.42 -2.90 2.20
N ALA A 152 -15.37 -2.01 2.48
CA ALA A 152 -16.06 -1.24 1.44
C ALA A 152 -15.13 -0.20 0.80
N THR A 153 -14.41 0.57 1.62
CA THR A 153 -13.54 1.66 1.14
C THR A 153 -12.29 1.15 0.45
N SER A 154 -11.68 0.06 0.90
CA SER A 154 -10.53 -0.56 0.22
C SER A 154 -10.89 -1.09 -1.17
N GLY A 155 -12.11 -1.63 -1.34
CA GLY A 155 -12.64 -1.98 -2.65
C GLY A 155 -12.70 -0.77 -3.58
N MET A 156 -13.15 0.38 -3.06
CA MET A 156 -13.15 1.64 -3.80
C MET A 156 -11.73 2.11 -4.12
N VAL A 157 -10.82 2.14 -3.12
CA VAL A 157 -9.41 2.53 -3.32
C VAL A 157 -8.80 1.72 -4.46
N ARG A 158 -8.91 0.39 -4.41
CA ARG A 158 -8.41 -0.50 -5.45
C ARG A 158 -8.99 -0.17 -6.83
N SER A 159 -10.31 0.02 -6.91
CA SER A 159 -10.99 0.29 -8.19
C SER A 159 -10.61 1.65 -8.77
N PHE A 160 -10.50 2.69 -7.93
CA PHE A 160 -10.10 4.02 -8.35
C PHE A 160 -8.61 4.07 -8.74
N MET A 161 -7.73 3.33 -8.07
CA MET A 161 -6.32 3.20 -8.49
C MET A 161 -6.19 2.48 -9.83
N ALA A 162 -6.94 1.39 -10.05
CA ALA A 162 -6.90 0.62 -11.29
C ALA A 162 -7.34 1.45 -12.51
N ARG A 163 -8.26 2.40 -12.32
CA ARG A 163 -8.77 3.24 -13.41
C ARG A 163 -7.82 4.41 -13.68
N LYS A 164 -7.11 4.38 -14.81
CA LYS A 164 -6.23 5.46 -15.28
C LYS A 164 -7.01 6.73 -15.58
N CYS A 165 -6.44 7.88 -15.25
CA CYS A 165 -6.99 9.18 -15.63
C CYS A 165 -6.94 9.39 -17.14
N ASP A 166 -7.92 10.13 -17.66
CA ASP A 166 -8.01 10.59 -19.04
C ASP A 166 -8.75 11.93 -19.12
N ARG A 167 -9.03 12.40 -20.35
CA ARG A 167 -9.72 13.68 -20.58
C ARG A 167 -11.14 13.75 -19.98
N ASN A 168 -11.79 12.59 -19.77
CA ASN A 168 -13.16 12.49 -19.27
C ASN A 168 -13.20 12.09 -17.79
N PHE A 169 -12.07 11.67 -17.23
CA PHE A 169 -11.91 11.27 -15.83
C PHE A 169 -10.56 11.76 -15.31
N THR A 170 -10.52 13.04 -14.96
CA THR A 170 -9.31 13.70 -14.48
C THR A 170 -8.94 13.27 -13.06
N MET A 171 -7.70 13.57 -12.64
CA MET A 171 -7.26 13.30 -11.27
C MET A 171 -8.13 14.02 -10.23
N GLU A 172 -8.52 15.26 -10.52
CA GLU A 172 -9.43 16.02 -9.65
C GLU A 172 -10.79 15.33 -9.49
N GLN A 173 -11.39 14.90 -10.60
CA GLN A 173 -12.67 14.16 -10.58
C GLN A 173 -12.52 12.82 -9.83
N LYS A 174 -11.42 12.12 -10.02
CA LYS A 174 -11.08 10.88 -9.33
C LYS A 174 -11.07 11.09 -7.82
N LEU A 175 -10.26 12.02 -7.34
CA LEU A 175 -10.13 12.30 -5.91
C LEU A 175 -11.42 12.84 -5.30
N ARG A 176 -12.06 13.82 -5.95
CA ARG A 176 -13.33 14.37 -5.47
C ARG A 176 -14.38 13.27 -5.30
N ARG A 177 -14.55 12.39 -6.29
CA ARG A 177 -15.54 11.32 -6.24
C ARG A 177 -15.19 10.29 -5.16
N PHE A 178 -13.94 9.87 -5.12
CA PHE A 178 -13.48 8.93 -4.12
C PHE A 178 -13.69 9.46 -2.70
N LEU A 179 -13.22 10.66 -2.42
CA LEU A 179 -13.33 11.27 -1.08
C LEU A 179 -14.79 11.50 -0.70
N SER A 180 -15.61 12.03 -1.61
CA SER A 180 -17.05 12.21 -1.34
C SER A 180 -17.74 10.90 -0.96
N CYS A 181 -17.44 9.80 -1.65
CA CYS A 181 -18.04 8.51 -1.33
C CYS A 181 -17.50 7.92 -0.01
N SER A 182 -16.20 7.93 0.19
CA SER A 182 -15.57 7.35 1.37
C SER A 182 -15.88 8.13 2.65
N MET A 183 -15.88 9.47 2.61
CA MET A 183 -16.27 10.31 3.75
C MET A 183 -17.73 10.07 4.15
N THR A 184 -18.62 9.87 3.19
CA THR A 184 -20.02 9.50 3.48
C THR A 184 -20.10 8.16 4.22
N ILE A 185 -19.28 7.16 3.84
CA ILE A 185 -19.22 5.86 4.52
C ILE A 185 -18.79 6.02 5.99
N TYR A 186 -17.85 6.91 6.26
CA TYR A 186 -17.41 7.21 7.63
C TYR A 186 -18.26 8.25 8.36
N GLY A 187 -19.41 8.63 7.83
CA GLY A 187 -20.34 9.56 8.47
C GLY A 187 -19.83 11.00 8.58
N VAL A 188 -18.83 11.36 7.79
CA VAL A 188 -18.33 12.75 7.73
C VAL A 188 -19.29 13.61 6.95
N ALA A 189 -19.71 14.74 7.55
CA ALA A 189 -20.66 15.66 6.93
C ALA A 189 -20.11 16.30 5.64
N PRO A 190 -20.95 16.55 4.62
CA PRO A 190 -20.50 17.11 3.33
C PRO A 190 -19.87 18.51 3.39
N GLU A 191 -20.11 19.24 4.48
CA GLU A 191 -19.58 20.61 4.66
C GLU A 191 -18.12 20.61 5.17
N LYS A 192 -17.58 19.47 5.53
CA LYS A 192 -16.17 19.29 5.92
C LYS A 192 -15.31 18.83 4.76
#